data_7325aced99a76b8553ae6de32b2b0205
#
_entry.id   7325aced99a76b8553ae6de32b2b0205
#
_cell.length_a   1.000
_cell.length_b   1.000
_cell.length_c   1.000
_cell.angle_alpha   90.00
_cell.angle_beta   90.00
_cell.angle_gamma   90.00
#
_symmetry.space_group_name_H-M   'P 1'
#
loop_
_entity.id
_entity.type
_entity.pdbx_description
1 polymer ?
#
loop_
_entity_poly.entity_id
_entity_poly.type
_entity_poly.pdbx_seq_one_letter_code
_entity_poly.pdbx_strand_id
1 'polypeptide(L)'
;MKKLLTFMLTFIMLLCVSVSCFANKPYKHPDYKFTAVKEVHITQIDNLEGEPFRHFHADENAEPKVLAAILQAAGKQKLIATDETANPLPEYNKDKSVRANYAPKDIELRVTINHFGYRTVFVPGRYEDYTTTETHYYYDKEGRRQSWTEDVVRQRWVPESKYPYAYMSLIYNFYDLSNGTLIASYSDNRSRDYENDPADGMLGRSVKDCFNKIFKK
;
A
#
# COMPACT_ATOMS: atom_id res chain seq x y z
N MET A 1 -6.33 -26.89 -32.48
CA MET A 1 -6.83 -26.70 -31.08
C MET A 1 -5.75 -26.33 -30.08
N LYS A 2 -4.60 -27.06 -29.98
CA LYS A 2 -3.52 -26.72 -29.00
C LYS A 2 -2.96 -25.29 -29.15
N LYS A 3 -2.74 -24.79 -30.37
CA LYS A 3 -2.21 -23.43 -30.62
C LYS A 3 -3.18 -22.31 -30.23
N LEU A 4 -4.49 -22.54 -30.36
CA LEU A 4 -5.53 -21.57 -29.96
C LEU A 4 -5.63 -21.46 -28.43
N LEU A 5 -5.49 -22.61 -27.73
CA LEU A 5 -5.50 -22.66 -26.27
C LEU A 5 -4.30 -21.92 -25.67
N THR A 6 -3.11 -22.09 -26.27
CA THR A 6 -1.88 -21.39 -25.83
C THR A 6 -2.00 -19.88 -26.04
N PHE A 7 -2.58 -19.45 -27.16
CA PHE A 7 -2.80 -18.04 -27.45
C PHE A 7 -3.81 -17.39 -26.48
N MET A 8 -4.87 -18.13 -26.14
CA MET A 8 -5.86 -17.68 -25.15
C MET A 8 -5.28 -17.58 -23.75
N LEU A 9 -4.43 -18.53 -23.33
CA LEU A 9 -3.77 -18.52 -22.02
C LEU A 9 -2.77 -17.37 -21.89
N THR A 10 -1.98 -17.10 -22.94
CA THR A 10 -1.06 -15.95 -22.95
C THR A 10 -1.79 -14.61 -22.96
N PHE A 11 -2.93 -14.51 -23.63
CA PHE A 11 -3.74 -13.30 -23.66
C PHE A 11 -4.39 -13.02 -22.29
N ILE A 12 -4.87 -14.07 -21.59
CA ILE A 12 -5.38 -13.96 -20.22
C ILE A 12 -4.30 -13.58 -19.24
N MET A 13 -3.08 -14.13 -19.34
CA MET A 13 -1.93 -13.71 -18.52
C MET A 13 -1.53 -12.25 -18.80
N LEU A 14 -1.54 -11.79 -20.05
CA LEU A 14 -1.27 -10.39 -20.39
C LEU A 14 -2.33 -9.44 -19.82
N LEU A 15 -3.59 -9.82 -19.82
CA LEU A 15 -4.68 -9.05 -19.22
C LEU A 15 -4.55 -8.98 -17.68
N CYS A 16 -4.13 -10.07 -17.02
CA CYS A 16 -3.92 -10.07 -15.57
C CYS A 16 -2.72 -9.18 -15.14
N VAL A 17 -1.68 -9.08 -15.96
CA VAL A 17 -0.52 -8.21 -15.69
C VAL A 17 -0.85 -6.73 -15.90
N SER A 18 -1.78 -6.41 -16.83
CA SER A 18 -2.17 -5.01 -17.09
C SER A 18 -3.08 -4.41 -16.01
N VAL A 19 -3.81 -5.22 -15.24
CA VAL A 19 -4.70 -4.72 -14.18
C VAL A 19 -3.93 -4.29 -12.92
N SER A 20 -2.75 -4.85 -12.66
CA SER A 20 -1.93 -4.48 -11.50
C SER A 20 -1.13 -3.16 -11.66
N CYS A 21 -1.03 -2.59 -12.86
CA CYS A 21 -0.29 -1.35 -13.11
C CYS A 21 -1.11 -0.05 -13.03
N PHE A 22 -2.44 -0.12 -12.86
CA PHE A 22 -3.27 1.10 -12.81
C PHE A 22 -3.53 1.65 -11.40
N ALA A 23 -3.02 1.00 -10.38
CA ALA A 23 -3.40 1.23 -9.00
C ALA A 23 -2.61 2.32 -8.30
N ASN A 24 -2.27 3.45 -8.82
CA ASN A 24 -1.69 4.52 -7.96
C ASN A 24 -1.44 5.85 -8.69
N LYS A 25 -2.16 6.13 -9.80
CA LYS A 25 -2.14 7.49 -10.34
C LYS A 25 -3.17 8.32 -9.58
N PRO A 26 -2.78 9.44 -8.96
CA PRO A 26 -3.73 10.32 -8.31
C PRO A 26 -4.63 10.99 -9.36
N TYR A 27 -5.90 11.14 -9.01
CA TYR A 27 -6.72 12.13 -9.69
C TYR A 27 -6.27 13.52 -9.25
N LYS A 28 -6.10 14.43 -10.19
CA LYS A 28 -5.89 15.87 -9.94
C LYS A 28 -6.75 16.67 -10.90
N HIS A 29 -7.49 17.62 -10.34
CA HIS A 29 -8.24 18.57 -11.17
C HIS A 29 -7.25 19.40 -12.01
N PRO A 30 -7.39 19.44 -13.35
CA PRO A 30 -6.38 20.02 -14.23
C PRO A 30 -6.15 21.52 -14.00
N ASP A 31 -7.20 22.25 -13.65
CA ASP A 31 -7.16 23.70 -13.48
C ASP A 31 -6.81 24.15 -12.06
N TYR A 32 -6.66 23.20 -11.09
CA TYR A 32 -6.37 23.55 -9.71
C TYR A 32 -4.87 23.72 -9.46
N LYS A 33 -4.50 24.87 -8.86
CA LYS A 33 -3.10 25.21 -8.60
C LYS A 33 -2.65 24.74 -7.22
N PHE A 34 -2.27 23.48 -7.09
CA PHE A 34 -1.78 22.89 -5.83
C PHE A 34 -0.58 23.60 -5.21
N THR A 35 0.24 24.26 -6.04
CA THR A 35 1.41 25.03 -5.55
C THR A 35 1.02 26.29 -4.76
N ALA A 36 -0.24 26.71 -4.82
CA ALA A 36 -0.75 27.88 -4.11
C ALA A 36 -1.41 27.51 -2.77
N VAL A 37 -1.58 26.20 -2.48
CA VAL A 37 -2.13 25.72 -1.21
C VAL A 37 -1.14 26.01 -0.09
N LYS A 38 -1.67 26.50 1.04
CA LYS A 38 -0.91 26.78 2.26
C LYS A 38 -1.35 25.94 3.44
N GLU A 39 -2.65 25.72 3.54
CA GLU A 39 -3.25 25.03 4.67
C GLU A 39 -4.07 23.81 4.22
N VAL A 40 -3.98 22.75 5.02
CA VAL A 40 -4.71 21.51 4.85
C VAL A 40 -5.49 21.23 6.12
N HIS A 41 -6.81 21.29 6.05
CA HIS A 41 -7.72 21.02 7.16
C HIS A 41 -8.13 19.54 7.10
N ILE A 42 -7.73 18.78 8.10
CA ILE A 42 -8.10 17.35 8.22
C ILE A 42 -9.44 17.31 8.95
N THR A 43 -10.51 17.11 8.22
CA THR A 43 -11.87 17.23 8.77
C THR A 43 -12.50 15.88 9.08
N GLN A 44 -12.00 14.81 8.46
CA GLN A 44 -12.60 13.50 8.60
C GLN A 44 -11.56 12.39 8.39
N ILE A 45 -11.56 11.43 9.32
CA ILE A 45 -10.85 10.15 9.17
C ILE A 45 -11.86 9.06 9.48
N ASP A 46 -12.37 8.40 8.45
CA ASP A 46 -13.33 7.30 8.59
C ASP A 46 -12.59 5.97 8.61
N ASN A 47 -12.83 5.20 9.65
CA ASN A 47 -12.39 3.81 9.72
C ASN A 47 -13.60 2.90 9.44
N LEU A 48 -13.60 2.23 8.30
CA LEU A 48 -14.73 1.43 7.87
C LEU A 48 -14.83 0.08 8.60
N GLU A 49 -13.88 -0.25 9.48
CA GLU A 49 -13.86 -1.49 10.29
C GLU A 49 -14.21 -2.76 9.50
N GLY A 50 -13.93 -2.74 8.21
CA GLY A 50 -14.21 -3.88 7.35
C GLY A 50 -13.25 -5.04 7.63
N GLU A 51 -13.78 -6.26 7.77
CA GLU A 51 -12.96 -7.48 7.75
C GLU A 51 -12.75 -7.94 6.29
N PRO A 52 -11.69 -7.49 5.61
CA PRO A 52 -11.45 -7.83 4.20
C PRO A 52 -11.14 -9.31 4.01
N PHE A 53 -10.67 -9.96 5.08
CA PHE A 53 -10.21 -11.34 5.07
C PHE A 53 -10.52 -12.06 6.37
N ARG A 54 -10.74 -13.35 6.29
CA ARG A 54 -10.83 -14.21 7.47
C ARG A 54 -9.55 -14.09 8.31
N HIS A 55 -9.70 -13.93 9.64
CA HIS A 55 -8.59 -13.72 10.59
C HIS A 55 -7.79 -12.42 10.35
N PHE A 56 -8.43 -11.39 9.87
CA PHE A 56 -7.87 -10.04 9.87
C PHE A 56 -7.98 -9.44 11.28
N HIS A 57 -6.92 -8.78 11.71
CA HIS A 57 -6.83 -8.05 12.96
C HIS A 57 -6.62 -6.57 12.62
N ALA A 58 -7.67 -5.78 12.77
CA ALA A 58 -7.59 -4.34 12.59
C ALA A 58 -6.73 -3.71 13.70
N ASP A 59 -6.00 -2.65 13.37
CA ASP A 59 -5.27 -1.85 14.35
C ASP A 59 -6.24 -0.86 15.00
N GLU A 60 -6.49 -1.02 16.29
CA GLU A 60 -7.40 -0.16 17.07
C GLU A 60 -6.94 1.31 17.10
N ASN A 61 -5.66 1.58 16.82
CA ASN A 61 -5.09 2.91 16.79
C ASN A 61 -4.87 3.43 15.35
N ALA A 62 -5.60 2.91 14.36
CA ALA A 62 -5.44 3.29 12.97
C ALA A 62 -5.65 4.80 12.74
N GLU A 63 -6.73 5.36 13.26
CA GLU A 63 -7.07 6.78 13.07
C GLU A 63 -6.00 7.74 13.62
N PRO A 64 -5.60 7.66 14.91
CA PRO A 64 -4.55 8.54 15.43
C PRO A 64 -3.20 8.35 14.74
N LYS A 65 -2.86 7.14 14.30
CA LYS A 65 -1.64 6.89 13.52
C LYS A 65 -1.69 7.57 12.15
N VAL A 66 -2.82 7.46 11.45
CA VAL A 66 -3.04 8.12 10.15
C VAL A 66 -2.97 9.62 10.30
N LEU A 67 -3.63 10.19 11.30
CA LEU A 67 -3.58 11.62 11.59
C LEU A 67 -2.15 12.10 11.83
N ALA A 68 -1.41 11.43 12.72
CA ALA A 68 -0.02 11.77 13.03
C ALA A 68 0.89 11.71 11.79
N ALA A 69 0.72 10.69 10.93
CA ALA A 69 1.47 10.56 9.70
C ALA A 69 1.17 11.71 8.71
N ILE A 70 -0.08 12.14 8.61
CA ILE A 70 -0.50 13.25 7.75
C ILE A 70 0.11 14.57 8.24
N LEU A 71 0.00 14.88 9.53
CA LEU A 71 0.58 16.10 10.13
C LEU A 71 2.09 16.17 9.85
N GLN A 72 2.79 15.05 10.02
CA GLN A 72 4.23 14.97 9.71
C GLN A 72 4.54 15.18 8.22
N ALA A 73 3.75 14.59 7.33
CA ALA A 73 3.96 14.71 5.88
C ALA A 73 3.68 16.12 5.37
N ALA A 74 2.63 16.77 5.87
CA ALA A 74 2.30 18.16 5.56
C ALA A 74 3.44 19.10 5.96
N GLY A 75 3.98 18.95 7.17
CA GLY A 75 5.13 19.73 7.64
C GLY A 75 6.37 19.59 6.74
N LYS A 76 6.65 18.38 6.22
CA LYS A 76 7.73 18.15 5.24
C LYS A 76 7.51 18.87 3.91
N GLN A 77 6.26 19.10 3.51
CA GLN A 77 5.90 19.88 2.32
C GLN A 77 5.75 21.38 2.59
N LYS A 78 6.03 21.82 3.83
CA LYS A 78 5.85 23.21 4.29
C LYS A 78 4.39 23.67 4.22
N LEU A 79 3.46 22.75 4.39
CA LEU A 79 2.05 23.03 4.54
C LEU A 79 1.69 23.11 6.02
N ILE A 80 0.79 24.02 6.37
CA ILE A 80 0.18 24.04 7.68
C ILE A 80 -0.95 23.00 7.65
N ALA A 81 -0.95 22.07 8.60
CA ALA A 81 -2.01 21.09 8.72
C ALA A 81 -2.74 21.28 10.05
N THR A 82 -4.05 21.38 10.00
CA THR A 82 -4.92 21.57 11.16
C THR A 82 -5.80 20.34 11.32
N ASP A 83 -5.84 19.82 12.54
CA ASP A 83 -6.76 18.73 12.90
C ASP A 83 -8.10 19.33 13.31
N GLU A 84 -9.12 19.03 12.53
CA GLU A 84 -10.52 19.44 12.76
C GLU A 84 -11.45 18.21 12.85
N THR A 85 -10.90 17.02 13.08
CA THR A 85 -11.70 15.79 13.15
C THR A 85 -12.74 15.78 14.27
N ALA A 86 -12.48 16.50 15.36
CA ALA A 86 -13.44 16.67 16.46
C ALA A 86 -14.65 17.54 16.08
N ASN A 87 -14.52 18.41 15.08
CA ASN A 87 -15.57 19.31 14.61
C ASN A 87 -15.65 19.25 13.08
N PRO A 88 -16.08 18.13 12.50
CA PRO A 88 -16.09 17.96 11.06
C PRO A 88 -16.95 19.03 10.39
N LEU A 89 -16.45 19.57 9.29
CA LEU A 89 -17.20 20.54 8.51
C LEU A 89 -18.47 19.90 7.94
N PRO A 90 -19.61 20.61 8.00
CA PRO A 90 -20.84 20.14 7.40
C PRO A 90 -20.65 19.93 5.89
N GLU A 91 -21.44 19.03 5.31
CA GLU A 91 -21.47 18.88 3.86
C GLU A 91 -21.70 20.24 3.18
N TYR A 92 -20.95 20.51 2.12
CA TYR A 92 -20.98 21.81 1.43
C TYR A 92 -22.40 22.32 1.10
N ASN A 93 -23.30 21.40 0.75
CA ASN A 93 -24.68 21.74 0.38
C ASN A 93 -25.58 22.13 1.58
N LYS A 94 -25.15 21.82 2.81
CA LYS A 94 -25.96 22.08 4.03
C LYS A 94 -25.66 23.42 4.68
N ASP A 95 -24.40 23.87 4.65
CA ASP A 95 -24.05 25.16 5.25
C ASP A 95 -22.84 25.80 4.55
N LYS A 96 -23.13 26.67 3.58
CA LYS A 96 -22.10 27.43 2.87
C LYS A 96 -21.43 28.49 3.73
N SER A 97 -22.12 28.95 4.80
CA SER A 97 -21.65 30.07 5.63
C SER A 97 -20.42 29.70 6.46
N VAL A 98 -20.32 28.45 6.90
CA VAL A 98 -19.15 27.93 7.66
C VAL A 98 -17.88 27.97 6.82
N ARG A 99 -17.99 27.73 5.52
CA ARG A 99 -16.85 27.70 4.60
C ARG A 99 -16.34 29.07 4.20
N ALA A 100 -17.13 30.10 4.39
CA ALA A 100 -16.75 31.50 4.11
C ALA A 100 -15.62 32.02 5.02
N ASN A 101 -15.38 31.37 6.15
CA ASN A 101 -14.31 31.73 7.09
C ASN A 101 -12.93 31.25 6.68
N TYR A 102 -12.82 30.34 5.70
CA TYR A 102 -11.54 29.82 5.25
C TYR A 102 -10.94 30.68 4.12
N ALA A 103 -9.63 30.79 4.16
CA ALA A 103 -8.93 31.55 3.13
C ALA A 103 -9.07 30.90 1.74
N PRO A 104 -9.12 31.69 0.66
CA PRO A 104 -9.03 31.12 -0.69
C PRO A 104 -7.78 30.26 -0.82
N LYS A 105 -7.93 29.03 -1.31
CA LYS A 105 -6.89 28.02 -1.53
C LYS A 105 -6.52 27.15 -0.33
N ASP A 106 -7.22 27.26 0.78
CA ASP A 106 -7.18 26.23 1.79
C ASP A 106 -7.96 25.01 1.33
N ILE A 107 -7.51 23.84 1.69
CA ILE A 107 -8.09 22.58 1.25
C ILE A 107 -8.52 21.73 2.43
N GLU A 108 -9.57 20.98 2.21
CA GLU A 108 -10.06 19.95 3.12
C GLU A 108 -9.49 18.59 2.72
N LEU A 109 -9.00 17.84 3.69
CA LEU A 109 -8.58 16.45 3.53
C LEU A 109 -9.53 15.54 4.31
N ARG A 110 -10.14 14.61 3.60
CA ARG A 110 -10.88 13.47 4.17
C ARG A 110 -10.16 12.18 3.85
N VAL A 111 -10.00 11.35 4.84
CA VAL A 111 -9.33 10.05 4.69
C VAL A 111 -10.29 8.93 5.03
N THR A 112 -10.32 7.91 4.20
CA THR A 112 -11.05 6.68 4.46
C THR A 112 -10.05 5.55 4.65
N ILE A 113 -10.09 4.93 5.81
CA ILE A 113 -9.32 3.72 6.15
C ILE A 113 -10.23 2.53 5.81
N ASN A 114 -10.00 1.90 4.66
CA ASN A 114 -10.72 0.67 4.34
C ASN A 114 -10.17 -0.50 5.16
N HIS A 115 -8.85 -0.58 5.28
CA HIS A 115 -8.15 -1.62 6.04
C HIS A 115 -6.82 -1.09 6.56
N PHE A 116 -6.54 -1.35 7.82
CA PHE A 116 -5.24 -1.11 8.42
C PHE A 116 -5.01 -2.12 9.53
N GLY A 117 -4.07 -3.04 9.31
CA GLY A 117 -3.82 -4.11 10.27
C GLY A 117 -3.05 -5.28 9.65
N TYR A 118 -3.25 -6.48 10.19
CA TYR A 118 -2.58 -7.68 9.73
C TYR A 118 -3.50 -8.91 9.73
N ARG A 119 -3.12 -9.94 9.00
CA ARG A 119 -3.70 -11.28 9.10
C ARG A 119 -2.60 -12.32 9.32
N THR A 120 -2.95 -13.42 9.93
CA THR A 120 -2.07 -14.60 9.97
C THR A 120 -2.26 -15.41 8.68
N VAL A 121 -1.17 -15.60 7.96
CA VAL A 121 -1.13 -16.46 6.77
C VAL A 121 -0.62 -17.82 7.18
N PHE A 122 -1.34 -18.86 6.79
CA PHE A 122 -0.95 -20.24 6.97
C PHE A 122 -0.37 -20.80 5.70
N VAL A 123 0.85 -21.31 5.77
CA VAL A 123 1.51 -22.03 4.67
C VAL A 123 1.57 -23.50 5.05
N PRO A 124 0.85 -24.38 4.33
CA PRO A 124 0.89 -25.82 4.61
C PRO A 124 2.29 -26.38 4.38
N GLY A 125 2.63 -27.40 5.15
CA GLY A 125 3.86 -28.14 4.97
C GLY A 125 3.92 -28.75 3.57
N ARG A 126 5.11 -28.75 2.97
CA ARG A 126 5.35 -29.25 1.63
C ARG A 126 6.74 -29.82 1.44
N TYR A 127 6.89 -30.67 0.46
CA TYR A 127 8.22 -31.04 -0.03
C TYR A 127 8.75 -30.00 -0.99
N GLU A 128 10.00 -29.62 -0.81
CA GLU A 128 10.73 -28.74 -1.73
C GLU A 128 11.93 -29.45 -2.28
N ASP A 129 12.11 -29.36 -3.59
CA ASP A 129 13.32 -29.80 -4.25
C ASP A 129 14.43 -28.77 -4.02
N TYR A 130 15.61 -29.23 -3.66
CA TYR A 130 16.79 -28.41 -3.57
C TYR A 130 17.97 -29.10 -4.21
N THR A 131 18.84 -28.34 -4.84
CA THR A 131 20.05 -28.86 -5.47
C THR A 131 21.18 -28.80 -4.47
N THR A 132 21.93 -29.92 -4.36
CA THR A 132 23.16 -30.00 -3.59
C THR A 132 24.27 -30.55 -4.50
N THR A 133 25.47 -30.00 -4.36
CA THR A 133 26.63 -30.47 -5.13
C THR A 133 27.33 -31.57 -4.33
N GLU A 134 27.41 -32.75 -4.90
CA GLU A 134 28.15 -33.89 -4.33
C GLU A 134 29.50 -34.00 -4.97
N THR A 135 30.53 -34.24 -4.15
CA THR A 135 31.89 -34.45 -4.63
C THR A 135 32.22 -35.94 -4.56
N HIS A 136 32.48 -36.52 -5.70
CA HIS A 136 32.90 -37.91 -5.84
C HIS A 136 34.40 -38.00 -6.01
N TYR A 137 35.01 -39.03 -5.42
CA TYR A 137 36.44 -39.27 -5.50
C TYR A 137 36.72 -40.59 -6.16
N TYR A 138 37.75 -40.64 -7.00
CA TYR A 138 38.26 -41.85 -7.60
C TYR A 138 39.80 -41.79 -7.69
N TYR A 139 40.42 -42.92 -7.86
CA TYR A 139 41.86 -43.00 -8.10
C TYR A 139 42.12 -43.29 -9.59
N ASP A 140 42.99 -42.49 -10.20
CA ASP A 140 43.40 -42.72 -11.58
C ASP A 140 44.33 -43.94 -11.68
N LYS A 141 44.73 -44.29 -12.91
CA LYS A 141 45.62 -45.47 -13.18
C LYS A 141 46.99 -45.33 -12.54
N GLU A 142 47.40 -44.11 -12.22
CA GLU A 142 48.67 -43.80 -11.54
C GLU A 142 48.51 -43.75 -10.01
N GLY A 143 47.33 -44.08 -9.48
CA GLY A 143 47.04 -44.07 -8.04
C GLY A 143 46.82 -42.68 -7.45
N ARG A 144 46.62 -41.65 -8.24
CA ARG A 144 46.39 -40.30 -7.78
C ARG A 144 44.89 -40.10 -7.54
N ARG A 145 44.55 -39.49 -6.42
CA ARG A 145 43.16 -39.13 -6.09
C ARG A 145 42.67 -38.01 -7.00
N GLN A 146 41.59 -38.27 -7.69
CA GLN A 146 40.85 -37.31 -8.50
C GLN A 146 39.47 -37.08 -7.93
N SER A 147 38.83 -35.97 -8.29
CA SER A 147 37.47 -35.70 -7.89
C SER A 147 36.68 -35.08 -9.03
N TRP A 148 35.39 -35.33 -9.04
CA TRP A 148 34.42 -34.66 -9.88
C TRP A 148 33.19 -34.28 -9.04
N THR A 149 32.45 -33.27 -9.46
CA THR A 149 31.27 -32.78 -8.79
C THR A 149 30.04 -33.02 -9.64
N GLU A 150 28.96 -33.37 -9.00
CA GLU A 150 27.65 -33.57 -9.60
C GLU A 150 26.59 -32.84 -8.79
N ASP A 151 25.67 -32.15 -9.48
CA ASP A 151 24.54 -31.54 -8.87
C ASP A 151 23.39 -32.54 -8.75
N VAL A 152 23.00 -32.86 -7.51
CA VAL A 152 21.97 -33.84 -7.19
C VAL A 152 20.77 -33.11 -6.65
N VAL A 153 19.58 -33.36 -7.24
CA VAL A 153 18.33 -32.85 -6.72
C VAL A 153 17.86 -33.76 -5.59
N ARG A 154 17.63 -33.17 -4.44
CA ARG A 154 17.10 -33.83 -3.24
C ARG A 154 15.81 -33.18 -2.80
N GLN A 155 14.99 -33.91 -2.06
CA GLN A 155 13.78 -33.39 -1.45
C GLN A 155 13.96 -33.20 0.05
N ARG A 156 13.46 -32.07 0.56
CA ARG A 156 13.35 -31.84 1.99
C ARG A 156 11.90 -31.51 2.36
N TRP A 157 11.50 -31.97 3.50
CA TRP A 157 10.23 -31.54 4.09
C TRP A 157 10.38 -30.16 4.70
N VAL A 158 9.54 -29.20 4.25
CA VAL A 158 9.38 -27.90 4.87
C VAL A 158 8.10 -27.95 5.71
N PRO A 159 8.20 -27.81 7.03
CA PRO A 159 7.04 -27.90 7.90
C PRO A 159 6.06 -26.75 7.65
N GLU A 160 4.82 -26.92 8.12
CA GLU A 160 3.85 -25.83 8.10
C GLU A 160 4.36 -24.64 8.88
N SER A 161 4.01 -23.44 8.40
CA SER A 161 4.38 -22.20 9.06
C SER A 161 3.22 -21.22 9.09
N LYS A 162 3.22 -20.33 10.10
CA LYS A 162 2.29 -19.23 10.24
C LYS A 162 3.10 -17.95 10.36
N TYR A 163 2.75 -16.94 9.60
CA TYR A 163 3.39 -15.65 9.71
C TYR A 163 2.38 -14.50 9.58
N PRO A 164 2.62 -13.39 10.28
CA PRO A 164 1.80 -12.19 10.14
C PRO A 164 2.07 -11.52 8.81
N TYR A 165 1.02 -11.00 8.19
CA TYR A 165 1.06 -10.30 6.92
C TYR A 165 0.27 -9.00 7.03
N ALA A 166 0.95 -7.86 6.92
CA ALA A 166 0.32 -6.56 7.08
C ALA A 166 -0.44 -6.13 5.81
N TYR A 167 -1.58 -5.47 6.04
CA TYR A 167 -2.42 -4.90 4.98
C TYR A 167 -2.80 -3.48 5.32
N MET A 168 -2.79 -2.63 4.31
CA MET A 168 -3.25 -1.26 4.40
C MET A 168 -3.98 -0.87 3.12
N SER A 169 -5.15 -0.25 3.26
CA SER A 169 -5.91 0.33 2.17
C SER A 169 -6.47 1.67 2.63
N LEU A 170 -5.98 2.76 2.04
CA LEU A 170 -6.34 4.13 2.38
C LEU A 170 -6.77 4.90 1.14
N ILE A 171 -7.76 5.78 1.31
CA ILE A 171 -8.20 6.73 0.29
C ILE A 171 -8.07 8.14 0.88
N TYR A 172 -7.40 9.02 0.15
CA TYR A 172 -7.21 10.43 0.49
C TYR A 172 -7.97 11.28 -0.51
N ASN A 173 -8.97 12.02 -0.06
CA ASN A 173 -9.78 12.91 -0.86
C ASN A 173 -9.55 14.36 -0.43
N PHE A 174 -9.14 15.19 -1.40
CA PHE A 174 -8.89 16.61 -1.18
C PHE A 174 -9.96 17.43 -1.85
N TYR A 175 -10.55 18.34 -1.10
CA TYR A 175 -11.62 19.23 -1.56
C TYR A 175 -11.18 20.68 -1.43
N ASP A 176 -11.61 21.52 -2.36
CA ASP A 176 -11.52 22.96 -2.23
C ASP A 176 -12.50 23.41 -1.15
N LEU A 177 -12.00 24.03 -0.09
CA LEU A 177 -12.85 24.50 1.02
C LEU A 177 -13.84 25.57 0.58
N SER A 178 -13.51 26.39 -0.40
CA SER A 178 -14.36 27.49 -0.84
C SER A 178 -15.64 27.04 -1.53
N ASN A 179 -15.61 25.88 -2.20
CA ASN A 179 -16.72 25.41 -3.04
C ASN A 179 -17.09 23.93 -2.84
N GLY A 180 -16.32 23.18 -2.05
CA GLY A 180 -16.56 21.77 -1.78
C GLY A 180 -16.28 20.83 -2.97
N THR A 181 -15.58 21.30 -4.01
CA THR A 181 -15.27 20.49 -5.18
C THR A 181 -14.11 19.54 -4.87
N LEU A 182 -14.23 18.27 -5.27
CA LEU A 182 -13.12 17.32 -5.21
C LEU A 182 -12.02 17.76 -6.19
N ILE A 183 -10.87 18.13 -5.67
CA ILE A 183 -9.72 18.62 -6.46
C ILE A 183 -8.64 17.58 -6.66
N ALA A 184 -8.53 16.62 -5.74
CA ALA A 184 -7.63 15.48 -5.90
C ALA A 184 -8.11 14.26 -5.11
N SER A 185 -7.74 13.09 -5.59
CA SER A 185 -7.94 11.83 -4.89
C SER A 185 -6.76 10.92 -5.10
N TYR A 186 -6.33 10.24 -4.04
CA TYR A 186 -5.27 9.24 -4.07
C TYR A 186 -5.69 8.01 -3.28
N SER A 187 -5.63 6.86 -3.90
CA SER A 187 -5.87 5.57 -3.25
C SER A 187 -4.57 4.78 -3.19
N ASP A 188 -4.31 4.16 -2.06
CA ASP A 188 -3.11 3.36 -1.85
C ASP A 188 -3.45 2.05 -1.13
N ASN A 189 -3.12 0.94 -1.78
CA ASN A 189 -3.28 -0.40 -1.25
C ASN A 189 -1.92 -1.06 -1.16
N ARG A 190 -1.53 -1.47 0.05
CA ARG A 190 -0.24 -2.13 0.31
C ARG A 190 -0.43 -3.38 1.14
N SER A 191 0.42 -4.36 0.86
CA SER A 191 0.53 -5.55 1.67
C SER A 191 1.99 -6.00 1.72
N ARG A 192 2.45 -6.43 2.90
CA ARG A 192 3.81 -6.91 3.10
C ARG A 192 3.90 -7.90 4.23
N ASP A 193 4.97 -8.68 4.20
CA ASP A 193 5.40 -9.47 5.34
C ASP A 193 5.58 -8.56 6.57
N TYR A 194 4.94 -8.92 7.68
CA TYR A 194 4.92 -8.08 8.87
C TYR A 194 6.31 -7.89 9.50
N GLU A 195 7.18 -8.91 9.43
CA GLU A 195 8.53 -8.84 10.00
C GLU A 195 9.43 -7.85 9.24
N ASN A 196 9.23 -7.74 7.92
CA ASN A 196 10.05 -6.89 7.06
C ASN A 196 9.50 -5.47 6.91
N ASP A 197 8.18 -5.28 7.05
CA ASP A 197 7.56 -4.00 6.84
C ASP A 197 6.24 -3.88 7.62
N PRO A 198 6.32 -3.50 8.89
CA PRO A 198 5.13 -3.33 9.71
C PRO A 198 4.18 -2.28 9.11
N ALA A 199 2.89 -2.39 9.43
CA ALA A 199 1.83 -1.53 8.91
C ALA A 199 2.17 -0.03 9.05
N ASP A 200 2.82 0.37 10.13
CA ASP A 200 3.25 1.76 10.38
C ASP A 200 4.28 2.24 9.34
N GLY A 201 5.20 1.36 8.91
CA GLY A 201 6.17 1.68 7.85
C GLY A 201 5.49 1.84 6.48
N MET A 202 4.47 1.04 6.19
CA MET A 202 3.65 1.21 4.98
C MET A 202 2.86 2.51 5.02
N LEU A 203 2.29 2.88 6.17
CA LEU A 203 1.56 4.12 6.38
C LEU A 203 2.43 5.34 6.09
N GLY A 204 3.61 5.41 6.70
CA GLY A 204 4.52 6.54 6.47
C GLY A 204 4.90 6.73 4.99
N ARG A 205 5.08 5.62 4.24
CA ARG A 205 5.32 5.69 2.80
C ARG A 205 4.08 6.10 2.01
N SER A 206 2.91 5.58 2.36
CA SER A 206 1.64 5.91 1.70
C SER A 206 1.36 7.40 1.77
N VAL A 207 1.37 7.96 2.98
CA VAL A 207 1.13 9.40 3.20
C VAL A 207 2.18 10.25 2.49
N LYS A 208 3.46 9.89 2.59
CA LYS A 208 4.54 10.58 1.86
C LYS A 208 4.32 10.56 0.35
N ASP A 209 3.93 9.42 -0.21
CA ASP A 209 3.69 9.29 -1.65
C ASP A 209 2.46 10.09 -2.07
N CYS A 210 1.39 10.08 -1.29
CA CYS A 210 0.21 10.91 -1.50
C CYS A 210 0.60 12.39 -1.59
N PHE A 211 1.23 12.93 -0.55
CA PHE A 211 1.61 14.35 -0.50
C PHE A 211 2.60 14.74 -1.59
N ASN A 212 3.58 13.88 -1.88
CA ASN A 212 4.51 14.12 -2.98
C ASN A 212 3.81 14.15 -4.34
N LYS A 213 2.88 13.21 -4.58
CA LYS A 213 2.17 13.16 -5.87
C LYS A 213 1.19 14.31 -6.03
N ILE A 214 0.58 14.80 -4.96
CA ILE A 214 -0.40 15.90 -5.02
C ILE A 214 0.29 17.28 -5.04
N PHE A 215 1.25 17.53 -4.14
CA PHE A 215 1.81 18.88 -3.90
C PHE A 215 3.20 19.10 -4.50
N LYS A 216 3.88 18.03 -4.97
CA LYS A 216 5.21 18.21 -5.57
C LYS A 216 5.10 19.05 -6.85
N LYS A 217 5.94 20.07 -6.89
CA LYS A 217 6.14 20.99 -8.04
C LYS A 217 6.75 20.27 -9.24
#